data_b8c0ec63d27c14fee01a9ea3711c6a85
#
_entry.id   b8c0ec63d27c14fee01a9ea3711c6a85
#
_cell.length_a   1.000
_cell.length_b   1.000
_cell.length_c   1.000
_cell.angle_alpha   90.00
_cell.angle_beta   90.00
_cell.angle_gamma   90.00
#
_symmetry.space_group_name_H-M   'P 1'
#
loop_
_entity.id
_entity.type
_entity.pdbx_description
1 polymer ?
#
loop_
_entity_poly.entity_id
_entity_poly.type
_entity_poly.pdbx_seq_one_letter_code
_entity_poly.pdbx_strand_id
1 'polypeptide(L)'
;FYNQLLGVSPALVGTAFLIASAFDALSDPLIGAITDRFRSKLGRRHPFMFASAIPIGVSFYFLYQPANGLTETGYFIWLCVFLILLRLSQTLYLIPHDALGAELTDDYEERTSIFGYNWVATSALALIVSAIFFTVIFPSSPEFESGLLNPAGYIVLAAVGSVTIVFSVLTCAFGTLEQIPYLHDFEISKKFSLANYFAQLKALLMNVSYVSACLSLLTIYSGLGIIGVVATYAYIYVYELSSEAMFWASAAKSPGILVALPLLA
;
A
#
# COMPACT_ATOMS: atom_id res chain seq x y z
N PHE A 1 -2.03 13.24 10.57
CA PHE A 1 -1.07 13.15 11.67
C PHE A 1 0.01 14.24 11.57
N TYR A 2 0.94 14.18 10.64
CA TYR A 2 2.07 15.14 10.55
C TYR A 2 1.63 16.61 10.46
N ASN A 3 0.60 16.90 9.70
CA ASN A 3 0.08 18.27 9.59
C ASN A 3 -0.73 18.68 10.82
N GLN A 4 -1.69 17.84 11.25
CA GLN A 4 -2.67 18.23 12.27
C GLN A 4 -2.17 18.13 13.70
N LEU A 5 -1.29 17.18 14.00
CA LEU A 5 -0.77 16.94 15.35
C LEU A 5 0.65 17.41 15.55
N LEU A 6 1.50 17.27 14.53
CA LEU A 6 2.92 17.67 14.63
C LEU A 6 3.21 19.04 14.04
N GLY A 7 2.19 19.70 13.44
CA GLY A 7 2.30 21.06 12.92
C GLY A 7 3.16 21.22 11.66
N VAL A 8 3.48 20.13 10.96
CA VAL A 8 4.22 20.20 9.69
C VAL A 8 3.34 20.80 8.60
N SER A 9 3.87 21.75 7.82
CA SER A 9 3.10 22.39 6.76
C SER A 9 2.60 21.39 5.72
N PRO A 10 1.36 21.56 5.19
CA PRO A 10 0.81 20.66 4.18
C PRO A 10 1.69 20.54 2.94
N ALA A 11 2.41 21.62 2.57
CA ALA A 11 3.32 21.64 1.45
C ALA A 11 4.50 20.69 1.64
N LEU A 12 5.09 20.64 2.84
CA LEU A 12 6.17 19.72 3.17
C LEU A 12 5.68 18.27 3.19
N VAL A 13 4.50 18.02 3.78
CA VAL A 13 3.90 16.68 3.76
C VAL A 13 3.66 16.22 2.32
N GLY A 14 3.07 17.08 1.47
CA GLY A 14 2.86 16.76 0.05
C GLY A 14 4.18 16.51 -0.69
N THR A 15 5.21 17.29 -0.39
CA THR A 15 6.56 17.12 -0.98
C THR A 15 7.17 15.77 -0.57
N ALA A 16 7.01 15.32 0.69
CA ALA A 16 7.48 14.02 1.13
C ALA A 16 6.82 12.87 0.35
N PHE A 17 5.50 12.96 0.14
CA PHE A 17 4.78 11.98 -0.69
C PHE A 17 5.25 11.99 -2.15
N LEU A 18 5.51 13.18 -2.72
CA LEU A 18 6.04 13.30 -4.09
C LEU A 18 7.42 12.64 -4.21
N ILE A 19 8.33 12.89 -3.26
CA ILE A 19 9.66 12.28 -3.23
C ILE A 19 9.54 10.76 -3.13
N ALA A 20 8.70 10.24 -2.22
CA ALA A 20 8.49 8.81 -2.07
C ALA A 20 7.92 8.16 -3.35
N SER A 21 6.96 8.81 -4.01
CA SER A 21 6.39 8.31 -5.26
C SER A 21 7.38 8.33 -6.43
N ALA A 22 8.29 9.32 -6.46
CA ALA A 22 9.38 9.34 -7.42
C ALA A 22 10.37 8.19 -7.19
N PHE A 23 10.59 7.82 -5.93
CA PHE A 23 11.38 6.63 -5.57
C PHE A 23 10.71 5.33 -6.02
N ASP A 24 9.38 5.18 -5.85
CA ASP A 24 8.62 4.02 -6.33
C ASP A 24 8.80 3.84 -7.84
N ALA A 25 8.65 4.91 -8.60
CA ALA A 25 8.80 4.88 -10.06
C ALA A 25 10.16 4.31 -10.53
N LEU A 26 11.20 4.45 -9.71
CA LEU A 26 12.53 3.93 -9.97
C LEU A 26 12.74 2.51 -9.38
N SER A 27 12.24 2.29 -8.17
CA SER A 27 12.46 1.04 -7.43
C SER A 27 11.63 -0.12 -7.95
N ASP A 28 10.38 0.10 -8.34
CA ASP A 28 9.46 -0.96 -8.76
C ASP A 28 10.01 -1.79 -9.94
N PRO A 29 10.46 -1.18 -11.06
CA PRO A 29 11.02 -1.95 -12.15
C PRO A 29 12.35 -2.64 -11.80
N LEU A 30 13.16 -2.02 -10.92
CA LEU A 30 14.42 -2.62 -10.47
C LEU A 30 14.17 -3.86 -9.62
N ILE A 31 13.24 -3.77 -8.66
CA ILE A 31 12.87 -4.89 -7.80
C ILE A 31 12.23 -6.00 -8.64
N GLY A 32 11.35 -5.67 -9.59
CA GLY A 32 10.81 -6.64 -10.53
C GLY A 32 11.90 -7.39 -11.27
N ALA A 33 12.86 -6.66 -11.87
CA ALA A 33 13.98 -7.26 -12.59
C ALA A 33 14.92 -8.10 -11.71
N ILE A 34 15.09 -7.74 -10.44
CA ILE A 34 15.89 -8.50 -9.46
C ILE A 34 15.16 -9.78 -9.07
N THR A 35 13.90 -9.68 -8.69
CA THR A 35 13.09 -10.81 -8.21
C THR A 35 12.89 -11.86 -9.30
N ASP A 36 12.72 -11.46 -10.55
CA ASP A 36 12.57 -12.38 -11.69
C ASP A 36 13.82 -13.25 -11.94
N ARG A 37 15.00 -12.76 -11.55
CA ARG A 37 16.28 -13.42 -11.79
C ARG A 37 16.84 -14.15 -10.59
N PHE A 38 16.28 -13.87 -9.43
CA PHE A 38 16.77 -14.47 -8.19
C PHE A 38 16.43 -15.96 -8.17
N ARG A 39 17.39 -16.76 -7.69
CA ARG A 39 17.20 -18.20 -7.53
C ARG A 39 17.63 -18.63 -6.13
N SER A 40 16.73 -19.32 -5.46
CA SER A 40 17.00 -19.88 -4.15
C SER A 40 16.22 -21.17 -3.91
N LYS A 41 16.53 -21.87 -2.82
CA LYS A 41 15.75 -23.05 -2.37
C LYS A 41 14.29 -22.72 -2.05
N LEU A 42 14.00 -21.46 -1.72
CA LEU A 42 12.64 -20.95 -1.49
C LEU A 42 12.01 -20.38 -2.76
N GLY A 43 12.48 -20.78 -3.93
CA GLY A 43 12.04 -20.20 -5.19
C GLY A 43 12.59 -18.80 -5.41
N ARG A 44 12.02 -18.06 -6.37
CA ARG A 44 12.47 -16.71 -6.76
C ARG A 44 11.70 -15.59 -6.04
N ARG A 45 10.47 -15.81 -5.61
CA ARG A 45 9.56 -14.79 -5.05
C ARG A 45 9.60 -14.73 -3.53
N HIS A 46 9.50 -15.87 -2.85
CA HIS A 46 9.37 -15.97 -1.40
C HIS A 46 10.50 -15.30 -0.59
N PRO A 47 11.79 -15.36 -0.99
CA PRO A 47 12.85 -14.68 -0.23
C PRO A 47 12.62 -13.19 -0.05
N PHE A 48 12.07 -12.52 -1.07
CA PHE A 48 11.77 -11.10 -1.01
C PHE A 48 10.54 -10.80 -0.14
N MET A 49 9.51 -11.65 -0.21
CA MET A 49 8.34 -11.56 0.67
C MET A 49 8.74 -11.69 2.14
N PHE A 50 9.59 -12.66 2.49
CA PHE A 50 10.11 -12.81 3.85
C PHE A 50 11.00 -11.64 4.26
N ALA A 51 11.89 -11.20 3.38
CA ALA A 51 12.81 -10.09 3.67
C ALA A 51 12.08 -8.77 3.88
N SER A 52 10.93 -8.57 3.26
CA SER A 52 10.11 -7.34 3.38
C SER A 52 9.34 -7.24 4.69
N ALA A 53 9.00 -8.36 5.33
CA ALA A 53 8.07 -8.41 6.46
C ALA A 53 8.48 -7.49 7.62
N ILE A 54 9.71 -7.62 8.10
CA ILE A 54 10.21 -6.81 9.22
C ILE A 54 10.41 -5.34 8.80
N PRO A 55 11.06 -5.02 7.67
CA PRO A 55 11.21 -3.64 7.23
C PRO A 55 9.88 -2.88 7.05
N ILE A 56 8.82 -3.52 6.52
CA ILE A 56 7.50 -2.88 6.42
C ILE A 56 6.98 -2.51 7.81
N GLY A 57 6.98 -3.46 8.76
CA GLY A 57 6.48 -3.21 10.11
C GLY A 57 7.27 -2.14 10.85
N VAL A 58 8.60 -2.20 10.78
CA VAL A 58 9.49 -1.21 11.41
C VAL A 58 9.28 0.18 10.81
N SER A 59 9.22 0.28 9.48
CA SER A 59 9.00 1.57 8.81
C SER A 59 7.63 2.15 9.14
N PHE A 60 6.59 1.31 9.18
CA PHE A 60 5.24 1.72 9.58
C PHE A 60 5.21 2.21 11.03
N TYR A 61 5.86 1.50 11.96
CA TYR A 61 5.94 1.90 13.35
C TYR A 61 6.57 3.29 13.49
N PHE A 62 7.76 3.51 12.94
CA PHE A 62 8.45 4.79 13.06
C PHE A 62 7.79 5.91 12.25
N LEU A 63 7.02 5.59 11.22
CA LEU A 63 6.23 6.59 10.50
C LEU A 63 5.21 7.26 11.43
N TYR A 64 4.61 6.53 12.35
CA TYR A 64 3.63 7.06 13.30
C TYR A 64 4.18 7.32 14.71
N GLN A 65 5.45 7.00 14.96
CA GLN A 65 6.18 7.27 16.21
C GLN A 65 7.48 8.02 15.93
N PRO A 66 7.40 9.29 15.46
CA PRO A 66 8.59 10.10 15.30
C PRO A 66 9.20 10.47 16.66
N ALA A 67 10.49 10.75 16.70
CA ALA A 67 11.15 11.21 17.89
C ALA A 67 10.54 12.56 18.36
N ASN A 68 10.40 12.72 19.66
CA ASN A 68 9.80 13.91 20.23
C ASN A 68 10.74 15.12 20.12
N GLY A 69 10.17 16.32 19.98
CA GLY A 69 10.91 17.59 20.02
C GLY A 69 11.73 17.89 18.76
N LEU A 70 11.42 17.25 17.62
CA LEU A 70 12.03 17.60 16.36
C LEU A 70 11.50 18.97 15.87
N THR A 71 12.34 19.69 15.11
CA THR A 71 11.91 20.86 14.36
C THR A 71 11.01 20.44 13.19
N GLU A 72 10.28 21.38 12.59
CA GLU A 72 9.45 21.11 11.40
C GLU A 72 10.24 20.40 10.29
N THR A 73 11.47 20.88 10.02
CA THR A 73 12.39 20.24 9.06
C THR A 73 12.79 18.82 9.51
N GLY A 74 12.99 18.63 10.83
CA GLY A 74 13.28 17.31 11.39
C GLY A 74 12.14 16.32 11.18
N TYR A 75 10.91 16.72 11.42
CA TYR A 75 9.72 15.92 11.14
C TYR A 75 9.54 15.65 9.63
N PHE A 76 9.83 16.60 8.77
CA PHE A 76 9.82 16.42 7.32
C PHE A 76 10.84 15.37 6.88
N ILE A 77 12.09 15.45 7.36
CA ILE A 77 13.12 14.46 7.03
C ILE A 77 12.73 13.07 7.56
N TRP A 78 12.22 13.00 8.80
CA TRP A 78 11.72 11.76 9.37
C TRP A 78 10.62 11.12 8.51
N LEU A 79 9.63 11.92 8.13
CA LEU A 79 8.55 11.52 7.23
C LEU A 79 9.11 10.99 5.91
N CYS A 80 10.02 11.72 5.26
CA CYS A 80 10.62 11.29 3.99
C CYS A 80 11.34 9.94 4.13
N VAL A 81 12.19 9.79 5.15
CA VAL A 81 12.97 8.56 5.35
C VAL A 81 12.08 7.36 5.57
N PHE A 82 11.16 7.44 6.54
CA PHE A 82 10.31 6.28 6.86
C PHE A 82 9.23 6.02 5.80
N LEU A 83 8.77 7.03 5.08
CA LEU A 83 7.85 6.86 3.96
C LEU A 83 8.55 6.16 2.77
N ILE A 84 9.78 6.54 2.43
CA ILE A 84 10.57 5.88 1.39
C ILE A 84 10.88 4.43 1.80
N LEU A 85 11.31 4.20 3.04
CA LEU A 85 11.59 2.85 3.53
C LEU A 85 10.34 1.96 3.52
N LEU A 86 9.19 2.51 3.92
CA LEU A 86 7.91 1.81 3.89
C LEU A 86 7.55 1.43 2.46
N ARG A 87 7.60 2.39 1.53
CA ARG A 87 7.31 2.16 0.10
C ARG A 87 8.23 1.11 -0.51
N LEU A 88 9.54 1.27 -0.34
CA LEU A 88 10.52 0.32 -0.84
C LEU A 88 10.27 -1.10 -0.30
N SER A 89 9.96 -1.22 0.99
CA SER A 89 9.66 -2.50 1.61
C SER A 89 8.33 -3.09 1.12
N GLN A 90 7.32 -2.24 0.86
CA GLN A 90 6.07 -2.66 0.22
C GLN A 90 6.31 -3.18 -1.20
N THR A 91 7.12 -2.51 -1.99
CA THR A 91 7.49 -2.96 -3.34
C THR A 91 8.19 -4.32 -3.32
N LEU A 92 9.08 -4.55 -2.33
CA LEU A 92 9.74 -5.85 -2.12
C LEU A 92 8.74 -6.98 -1.80
N TYR A 93 7.56 -6.66 -1.27
CA TYR A 93 6.48 -7.62 -1.04
C TYR A 93 5.53 -7.71 -2.23
N LEU A 94 4.96 -6.58 -2.68
CA LEU A 94 3.85 -6.54 -3.63
C LEU A 94 4.23 -7.09 -5.00
N ILE A 95 5.39 -6.72 -5.53
CA ILE A 95 5.82 -7.18 -6.86
C ILE A 95 5.96 -8.72 -6.92
N PRO A 96 6.70 -9.38 -6.00
CA PRO A 96 6.74 -10.83 -5.97
C PRO A 96 5.39 -11.49 -5.68
N HIS A 97 4.57 -10.89 -4.80
CA HIS A 97 3.26 -11.40 -4.44
C HIS A 97 2.30 -11.42 -5.64
N ASP A 98 2.19 -10.30 -6.36
CA ASP A 98 1.28 -10.18 -7.51
C ASP A 98 1.72 -11.08 -8.66
N ALA A 99 3.03 -11.17 -8.89
CA ALA A 99 3.58 -12.08 -9.87
C ALA A 99 3.37 -13.55 -9.48
N LEU A 100 3.45 -13.90 -8.17
CA LEU A 100 3.14 -15.24 -7.68
C LEU A 100 1.67 -15.58 -7.95
N GLY A 101 0.74 -14.67 -7.67
CA GLY A 101 -0.68 -14.87 -7.94
C GLY A 101 -0.98 -15.20 -9.41
N ALA A 102 -0.24 -14.57 -10.34
CA ALA A 102 -0.37 -14.86 -11.76
C ALA A 102 0.27 -16.19 -12.20
N GLU A 103 1.18 -16.75 -11.40
CA GLU A 103 1.91 -17.99 -11.67
C GLU A 103 1.26 -19.23 -11.01
N LEU A 104 0.24 -19.05 -10.14
CA LEU A 104 -0.40 -20.15 -9.42
C LEU A 104 -1.22 -21.09 -10.33
N THR A 105 -1.67 -20.62 -11.48
CA THR A 105 -2.43 -21.42 -12.44
C THR A 105 -2.22 -20.94 -13.87
N ASP A 106 -2.25 -21.86 -14.82
CA ASP A 106 -2.22 -21.58 -16.27
C ASP A 106 -3.64 -21.39 -16.85
N ASP A 107 -4.66 -21.81 -16.12
CA ASP A 107 -6.06 -21.66 -16.53
C ASP A 107 -6.52 -20.21 -16.36
N TYR A 108 -7.12 -19.66 -17.41
CA TYR A 108 -7.59 -18.27 -17.41
C TYR A 108 -8.76 -18.03 -16.46
N GLU A 109 -9.68 -18.98 -16.35
CA GLU A 109 -10.87 -18.86 -15.49
C GLU A 109 -10.48 -18.97 -14.01
N GLU A 110 -9.59 -19.94 -13.70
CA GLU A 110 -9.06 -20.06 -12.33
C GLU A 110 -8.27 -18.81 -11.93
N ARG A 111 -7.44 -18.27 -12.82
CA ARG A 111 -6.69 -17.04 -12.55
C ARG A 111 -7.63 -15.86 -12.27
N THR A 112 -8.69 -15.72 -13.06
CA THR A 112 -9.70 -14.68 -12.86
C THR A 112 -10.39 -14.85 -11.51
N SER A 113 -10.71 -16.09 -11.13
CA SER A 113 -11.33 -16.43 -9.85
C SER A 113 -10.40 -16.08 -8.67
N ILE A 114 -9.11 -16.41 -8.75
CA ILE A 114 -8.12 -16.08 -7.70
C ILE A 114 -8.08 -14.56 -7.45
N PHE A 115 -7.96 -13.75 -8.50
CA PHE A 115 -7.98 -12.30 -8.36
C PHE A 115 -9.33 -11.76 -7.90
N GLY A 116 -10.44 -12.37 -8.33
CA GLY A 116 -11.78 -12.04 -7.85
C GLY A 116 -11.94 -12.28 -6.35
N TYR A 117 -11.56 -13.45 -5.85
CA TYR A 117 -11.58 -13.77 -4.42
C TYR A 117 -10.64 -12.84 -3.62
N ASN A 118 -9.46 -12.54 -4.14
CA ASN A 118 -8.54 -11.59 -3.50
C ASN A 118 -9.16 -10.20 -3.38
N TRP A 119 -9.83 -9.71 -4.42
CA TRP A 119 -10.53 -8.43 -4.40
C TRP A 119 -11.66 -8.40 -3.35
N VAL A 120 -12.47 -9.44 -3.30
CA VAL A 120 -13.57 -9.57 -2.31
C VAL A 120 -13.02 -9.62 -0.89
N ALA A 121 -12.01 -10.46 -0.64
CA ALA A 121 -11.38 -10.59 0.66
C ALA A 121 -10.74 -9.26 1.12
N THR A 122 -9.99 -8.59 0.24
CA THR A 122 -9.38 -7.29 0.51
C THR A 122 -10.44 -6.25 0.86
N SER A 123 -11.54 -6.20 0.13
CA SER A 123 -12.62 -5.25 0.36
C SER A 123 -13.37 -5.53 1.67
N ALA A 124 -13.62 -6.79 1.99
CA ALA A 124 -14.24 -7.17 3.26
C ALA A 124 -13.33 -6.85 4.45
N LEU A 125 -12.02 -7.17 4.34
CA LEU A 125 -11.03 -6.84 5.36
C LEU A 125 -10.86 -5.34 5.52
N ALA A 126 -10.92 -4.55 4.44
CA ALA A 126 -10.85 -3.09 4.53
C ALA A 126 -12.00 -2.51 5.36
N LEU A 127 -13.22 -3.07 5.28
CA LEU A 127 -14.34 -2.66 6.13
C LEU A 127 -14.10 -3.02 7.60
N ILE A 128 -13.62 -4.23 7.88
CA ILE A 128 -13.30 -4.68 9.24
C ILE A 128 -12.20 -3.81 9.85
N VAL A 129 -11.13 -3.58 9.11
CA VAL A 129 -10.01 -2.71 9.53
C VAL A 129 -10.50 -1.28 9.76
N SER A 130 -11.36 -0.76 8.87
CA SER A 130 -11.95 0.57 9.03
C SER A 130 -12.82 0.66 10.29
N ALA A 131 -13.61 -0.38 10.58
CA ALA A 131 -14.40 -0.45 11.81
C ALA A 131 -13.49 -0.40 13.05
N ILE A 132 -12.48 -1.27 13.11
CA ILE A 132 -11.51 -1.30 14.22
C ILE A 132 -10.78 0.04 14.34
N PHE A 133 -10.39 0.64 13.22
CA PHE A 133 -9.69 1.92 13.18
C PHE A 133 -10.51 3.02 13.85
N PHE A 134 -11.77 3.21 13.47
CA PHE A 134 -12.59 4.29 13.98
C PHE A 134 -13.22 4.01 15.35
N THR A 135 -13.52 2.74 15.69
CA THR A 135 -14.23 2.42 16.95
C THR A 135 -13.30 2.00 18.08
N VAL A 136 -12.14 1.43 17.78
CA VAL A 136 -11.21 0.90 18.78
C VAL A 136 -9.93 1.75 18.89
N ILE A 137 -9.33 2.10 17.76
CA ILE A 137 -8.04 2.82 17.77
C ILE A 137 -8.27 4.33 17.96
N PHE A 138 -9.26 4.88 17.27
CA PHE A 138 -9.59 6.31 17.30
C PHE A 138 -11.05 6.57 17.74
N PRO A 139 -11.49 6.07 18.91
CA PRO A 139 -12.83 6.33 19.39
C PRO A 139 -13.00 7.82 19.68
N SER A 140 -14.22 8.32 19.53
CA SER A 140 -14.60 9.65 20.02
C SER A 140 -14.51 9.72 21.54
N SER A 141 -14.10 10.85 22.07
CA SER A 141 -14.03 11.11 23.50
C SER A 141 -14.56 12.50 23.82
N PRO A 142 -14.86 12.82 25.10
CA PRO A 142 -15.30 14.17 25.47
C PRO A 142 -14.30 15.28 25.12
N GLU A 143 -13.01 14.95 25.02
CA GLU A 143 -11.95 15.91 24.66
C GLU A 143 -11.73 15.98 23.14
N PHE A 144 -12.01 14.89 22.41
CA PHE A 144 -11.79 14.77 20.98
C PHE A 144 -13.04 14.17 20.31
N GLU A 145 -13.87 15.00 19.72
CA GLU A 145 -15.05 14.58 18.96
C GLU A 145 -14.66 13.65 17.80
N SER A 146 -13.60 14.04 17.07
CA SER A 146 -12.92 13.15 16.16
C SER A 146 -11.70 12.52 16.83
N GLY A 147 -11.72 11.21 17.07
CA GLY A 147 -10.60 10.46 17.62
C GLY A 147 -9.30 10.60 16.82
N LEU A 148 -9.37 10.98 15.53
CA LEU A 148 -8.19 11.24 14.71
C LEU A 148 -7.32 12.40 15.19
N LEU A 149 -7.87 13.25 16.05
CA LEU A 149 -7.12 14.35 16.68
C LEU A 149 -6.51 13.94 18.03
N ASN A 150 -6.77 12.71 18.49
CA ASN A 150 -6.17 12.16 19.70
C ASN A 150 -4.79 11.55 19.42
N PRO A 151 -3.69 12.12 19.95
CA PRO A 151 -2.34 11.58 19.73
C PRO A 151 -2.14 10.16 20.25
N ALA A 152 -2.84 9.76 21.32
CA ALA A 152 -2.70 8.44 21.93
C ALA A 152 -3.13 7.30 20.98
N GLY A 153 -4.09 7.55 20.10
CA GLY A 153 -4.52 6.58 19.09
C GLY A 153 -3.41 6.18 18.12
N TYR A 154 -2.48 7.10 17.82
CA TYR A 154 -1.37 6.83 16.91
C TYR A 154 -0.30 5.93 17.51
N ILE A 155 -0.17 5.88 18.83
CA ILE A 155 0.71 4.91 19.51
C ILE A 155 0.16 3.49 19.31
N VAL A 156 -1.14 3.33 19.52
CA VAL A 156 -1.83 2.04 19.32
C VAL A 156 -1.78 1.64 17.83
N LEU A 157 -2.06 2.59 16.93
CA LEU A 157 -1.96 2.36 15.49
C LEU A 157 -0.58 1.88 15.07
N ALA A 158 0.48 2.54 15.53
CA ALA A 158 1.85 2.18 15.21
C ALA A 158 2.19 0.77 15.68
N ALA A 159 1.85 0.43 16.93
CA ALA A 159 2.16 -0.88 17.51
C ALA A 159 1.31 -1.99 16.90
N VAL A 160 -0.01 -1.87 16.94
CA VAL A 160 -0.93 -2.90 16.43
C VAL A 160 -0.81 -3.03 14.92
N GLY A 161 -0.76 -1.90 14.20
CA GLY A 161 -0.64 -1.89 12.75
C GLY A 161 0.64 -2.56 12.27
N SER A 162 1.80 -2.24 12.86
CA SER A 162 3.07 -2.86 12.49
C SER A 162 3.08 -4.38 12.72
N VAL A 163 2.58 -4.85 13.87
CA VAL A 163 2.48 -6.29 14.16
C VAL A 163 1.53 -6.98 13.19
N THR A 164 0.37 -6.38 12.92
CA THR A 164 -0.62 -6.93 11.98
C THR A 164 -0.05 -7.04 10.57
N ILE A 165 0.66 -6.02 10.10
CA ILE A 165 1.29 -6.03 8.77
C ILE A 165 2.34 -7.15 8.70
N VAL A 166 3.25 -7.24 9.67
CA VAL A 166 4.28 -8.30 9.69
C VAL A 166 3.64 -9.68 9.69
N PHE A 167 2.63 -9.88 10.55
CA PHE A 167 1.90 -11.15 10.64
C PHE A 167 1.23 -11.51 9.30
N SER A 168 0.56 -10.55 8.65
CA SER A 168 -0.12 -10.77 7.37
C SER A 168 0.85 -11.14 6.26
N VAL A 169 1.97 -10.41 6.14
CA VAL A 169 3.02 -10.69 5.15
C VAL A 169 3.60 -12.09 5.36
N LEU A 170 3.93 -12.44 6.61
CA LEU A 170 4.47 -13.76 6.93
C LEU A 170 3.45 -14.87 6.70
N THR A 171 2.18 -14.67 7.07
CA THR A 171 1.11 -15.65 6.82
C THR A 171 0.95 -15.92 5.32
N CYS A 172 0.97 -14.90 4.49
CA CYS A 172 0.92 -15.05 3.04
C CYS A 172 2.17 -15.79 2.51
N ALA A 173 3.37 -15.38 2.94
CA ALA A 173 4.62 -15.99 2.49
C ALA A 173 4.73 -17.47 2.92
N PHE A 174 4.33 -17.83 4.14
CA PHE A 174 4.31 -19.22 4.59
C PHE A 174 3.20 -20.04 3.93
N GLY A 175 2.00 -19.47 3.78
CA GLY A 175 0.84 -20.16 3.21
C GLY A 175 1.00 -20.52 1.73
N THR A 176 1.92 -19.84 1.03
CA THR A 176 2.19 -20.10 -0.39
C THR A 176 3.46 -20.94 -0.64
N LEU A 177 4.21 -21.35 0.41
CA LEU A 177 5.44 -22.16 0.27
C LEU A 177 5.21 -23.49 -0.43
N GLU A 178 4.08 -24.14 -0.20
CA GLU A 178 3.75 -25.44 -0.79
C GLU A 178 3.59 -25.36 -2.31
N GLN A 179 3.39 -24.17 -2.86
CA GLN A 179 3.23 -23.96 -4.30
C GLN A 179 4.57 -23.89 -5.05
N ILE A 180 5.70 -23.71 -4.35
CA ILE A 180 7.02 -23.54 -4.98
C ILE A 180 7.37 -24.64 -5.98
N PRO A 181 7.14 -25.95 -5.71
CA PRO A 181 7.48 -27.03 -6.65
C PRO A 181 6.66 -26.99 -7.94
N TYR A 182 5.51 -26.33 -7.92
CA TYR A 182 4.58 -26.26 -9.06
C TYR A 182 4.77 -25.00 -9.92
N LEU A 183 5.58 -24.04 -9.45
CA LEU A 183 5.84 -22.81 -10.18
C LEU A 183 6.78 -23.10 -11.38
N HIS A 184 6.42 -22.55 -12.53
CA HIS A 184 7.21 -22.72 -13.76
C HIS A 184 8.62 -22.12 -13.64
N ASP A 185 9.62 -22.89 -14.04
CA ASP A 185 10.97 -22.39 -14.25
C ASP A 185 11.03 -21.60 -15.57
N PHE A 186 10.95 -20.29 -15.48
CA PHE A 186 11.16 -19.44 -16.65
C PHE A 186 12.64 -19.41 -17.01
N GLU A 187 12.97 -19.77 -18.26
CA GLU A 187 14.30 -19.55 -18.80
C GLU A 187 14.61 -18.06 -18.86
N ILE A 188 15.66 -17.64 -18.17
CA ILE A 188 16.15 -16.25 -18.27
C ILE A 188 16.82 -16.07 -19.62
N SER A 189 16.06 -15.64 -20.62
CA SER A 189 16.55 -15.56 -21.99
C SER A 189 17.58 -14.45 -22.25
N LYS A 190 17.72 -13.43 -21.41
CA LYS A 190 18.65 -12.29 -21.64
C LYS A 190 19.22 -11.69 -20.37
N LYS A 191 20.50 -11.29 -20.40
CA LYS A 191 21.14 -10.50 -19.34
C LYS A 191 20.45 -9.16 -19.20
N PHE A 192 20.24 -8.70 -17.94
CA PHE A 192 19.71 -7.37 -17.68
C PHE A 192 20.70 -6.31 -18.20
N SER A 193 20.20 -5.41 -18.98
CA SER A 193 20.94 -4.25 -19.43
C SER A 193 20.11 -3.00 -19.15
N LEU A 194 20.65 -2.10 -18.37
CA LEU A 194 20.02 -0.79 -18.12
C LEU A 194 19.71 -0.06 -19.43
N ALA A 195 20.59 -0.20 -20.44
CA ALA A 195 20.37 0.40 -21.75
C ALA A 195 19.13 -0.18 -22.44
N ASN A 196 18.93 -1.50 -22.38
CA ASN A 196 17.73 -2.16 -22.93
C ASN A 196 16.48 -1.78 -22.14
N TYR A 197 16.58 -1.61 -20.82
CA TYR A 197 15.48 -1.15 -19.98
C TYR A 197 15.01 0.26 -20.39
N PHE A 198 15.94 1.21 -20.51
CA PHE A 198 15.60 2.57 -20.95
C PHE A 198 15.09 2.62 -22.38
N ALA A 199 15.61 1.77 -23.27
CA ALA A 199 15.09 1.65 -24.63
C ALA A 199 13.65 1.14 -24.66
N GLN A 200 13.31 0.14 -23.84
CA GLN A 200 11.94 -0.36 -23.71
C GLN A 200 11.01 0.68 -23.12
N LEU A 201 11.45 1.39 -22.05
CA LEU A 201 10.68 2.48 -21.45
C LEU A 201 10.39 3.58 -22.46
N LYS A 202 11.40 3.97 -23.25
CA LYS A 202 11.22 4.95 -24.35
C LYS A 202 10.20 4.46 -25.37
N ALA A 203 10.26 3.20 -25.76
CA ALA A 203 9.31 2.62 -26.72
C ALA A 203 7.87 2.63 -26.19
N LEU A 204 7.67 2.35 -24.89
CA LEU A 204 6.37 2.44 -24.22
C LEU A 204 5.84 3.87 -24.19
N LEU A 205 6.69 4.84 -23.84
CA LEU A 205 6.32 6.26 -23.81
C LEU A 205 6.05 6.85 -25.22
N MET A 206 6.54 6.23 -26.26
CA MET A 206 6.21 6.58 -27.66
C MET A 206 4.90 5.92 -28.15
N ASN A 207 4.37 4.96 -27.42
CA ASN A 207 3.09 4.32 -27.78
C ASN A 207 1.91 5.15 -27.27
N VAL A 208 1.17 5.74 -28.21
CA VAL A 208 0.04 6.64 -27.90
C VAL A 208 -1.05 5.94 -27.08
N SER A 209 -1.36 4.67 -27.38
CA SER A 209 -2.35 3.91 -26.64
C SER A 209 -1.93 3.69 -25.18
N TYR A 210 -0.64 3.36 -24.95
CA TYR A 210 -0.09 3.22 -23.62
C TYR A 210 -0.12 4.54 -22.84
N VAL A 211 0.34 5.63 -23.44
CA VAL A 211 0.37 6.95 -22.81
C VAL A 211 -1.05 7.45 -22.50
N SER A 212 -2.01 7.24 -23.41
CA SER A 212 -3.40 7.64 -23.15
C SER A 212 -4.04 6.86 -22.01
N ALA A 213 -3.76 5.55 -21.90
CA ALA A 213 -4.20 4.74 -20.78
C ALA A 213 -3.57 5.22 -19.45
N CYS A 214 -2.26 5.48 -19.44
CA CYS A 214 -1.58 6.02 -18.26
C CYS A 214 -2.15 7.39 -17.83
N LEU A 215 -2.39 8.30 -18.78
CA LEU A 215 -2.98 9.60 -18.48
C LEU A 215 -4.41 9.49 -17.94
N SER A 216 -5.21 8.56 -18.47
CA SER A 216 -6.55 8.30 -17.96
C SER A 216 -6.51 7.82 -16.51
N LEU A 217 -5.65 6.85 -16.20
CA LEU A 217 -5.46 6.35 -14.84
C LEU A 217 -4.94 7.46 -13.91
N LEU A 218 -3.96 8.23 -14.36
CA LEU A 218 -3.41 9.35 -13.60
C LEU A 218 -4.52 10.34 -13.22
N THR A 219 -5.38 10.71 -14.18
CA THR A 219 -6.48 11.65 -13.93
C THR A 219 -7.49 11.10 -12.94
N ILE A 220 -7.89 9.82 -13.08
CA ILE A 220 -8.85 9.16 -12.18
C ILE A 220 -8.28 9.08 -10.77
N TYR A 221 -7.07 8.54 -10.60
CA TYR A 221 -6.47 8.35 -9.27
C TYR A 221 -6.09 9.68 -8.61
N SER A 222 -5.69 10.70 -9.37
CA SER A 222 -5.48 12.05 -8.84
C SER A 222 -6.79 12.65 -8.32
N GLY A 223 -7.87 12.50 -9.07
CA GLY A 223 -9.20 12.95 -8.63
C GLY A 223 -9.65 12.24 -7.35
N LEU A 224 -9.53 10.92 -7.29
CA LEU A 224 -9.87 10.13 -6.09
C LEU A 224 -8.99 10.52 -4.89
N GLY A 225 -7.70 10.76 -5.09
CA GLY A 225 -6.78 11.21 -4.06
C GLY A 225 -7.16 12.56 -3.48
N ILE A 226 -7.45 13.55 -4.34
CA ILE A 226 -7.91 14.89 -3.93
C ILE A 226 -9.21 14.79 -3.14
N ILE A 227 -10.20 14.05 -3.65
CA ILE A 227 -11.48 13.84 -2.95
C ILE A 227 -11.26 13.18 -1.59
N GLY A 228 -10.39 12.19 -1.49
CA GLY A 228 -10.08 11.51 -0.23
C GLY A 228 -9.50 12.44 0.83
N VAL A 229 -8.55 13.29 0.45
CA VAL A 229 -7.94 14.27 1.37
C VAL A 229 -8.96 15.33 1.77
N VAL A 230 -9.63 15.96 0.81
CA VAL A 230 -10.61 17.03 1.06
C VAL A 230 -11.77 16.51 1.90
N ALA A 231 -12.28 15.31 1.61
CA ALA A 231 -13.34 14.70 2.41
C ALA A 231 -12.94 14.50 3.87
N THR A 232 -11.71 14.06 4.14
CA THR A 232 -11.22 13.87 5.51
C THR A 232 -11.19 15.20 6.28
N TYR A 233 -10.69 16.27 5.66
CA TYR A 233 -10.71 17.60 6.28
C TYR A 233 -12.14 18.12 6.48
N ALA A 234 -13.03 17.93 5.48
CA ALA A 234 -14.43 18.33 5.60
C ALA A 234 -15.15 17.57 6.73
N TYR A 235 -14.90 16.29 6.89
CA TYR A 235 -15.47 15.48 7.95
C TYR A 235 -15.06 15.97 9.34
N ILE A 236 -13.79 16.36 9.51
CA ILE A 236 -13.26 16.81 10.80
C ILE A 236 -13.67 18.26 11.11
N TYR A 237 -13.54 19.19 10.16
CA TYR A 237 -13.61 20.62 10.42
C TYR A 237 -14.87 21.32 9.93
N VAL A 238 -15.63 20.73 8.98
CA VAL A 238 -16.86 21.34 8.45
C VAL A 238 -18.09 20.64 9.00
N TYR A 239 -18.07 19.31 8.99
CA TYR A 239 -19.20 18.51 9.47
C TYR A 239 -19.05 18.06 10.94
N GLU A 240 -17.86 18.25 11.52
CA GLU A 240 -17.56 17.88 12.92
C GLU A 240 -18.03 16.45 13.26
N LEU A 241 -17.76 15.50 12.33
CA LEU A 241 -18.25 14.14 12.46
C LEU A 241 -17.52 13.38 13.58
N SER A 242 -18.29 12.67 14.39
CA SER A 242 -17.75 11.68 15.31
C SER A 242 -17.03 10.55 14.57
N SER A 243 -16.14 9.83 15.26
CA SER A 243 -15.43 8.69 14.67
C SER A 243 -16.37 7.61 14.13
N GLU A 244 -17.51 7.36 14.80
CA GLU A 244 -18.54 6.44 14.29
C GLU A 244 -19.17 6.93 12.99
N ALA A 245 -19.52 8.23 12.92
CA ALA A 245 -20.08 8.81 11.69
C ALA A 245 -19.08 8.76 10.53
N MET A 246 -17.79 8.95 10.79
CA MET A 246 -16.73 8.78 9.80
C MET A 246 -16.60 7.34 9.30
N PHE A 247 -16.77 6.35 10.19
CA PHE A 247 -16.84 4.95 9.79
C PHE A 247 -18.00 4.72 8.81
N TRP A 248 -19.22 5.15 9.15
CA TRP A 248 -20.38 4.98 8.27
C TRP A 248 -20.24 5.72 6.95
N ALA A 249 -19.66 6.93 6.95
CA ALA A 249 -19.37 7.67 5.72
C ALA A 249 -18.35 6.94 4.83
N SER A 250 -17.39 6.24 5.43
CA SER A 250 -16.41 5.41 4.71
C SER A 250 -17.03 4.11 4.22
N ALA A 251 -17.84 3.45 5.04
CA ALA A 251 -18.53 2.21 4.71
C ALA A 251 -19.57 2.41 3.58
N ALA A 252 -20.23 3.56 3.53
CA ALA A 252 -21.20 3.89 2.47
C ALA A 252 -20.59 3.93 1.05
N LYS A 253 -19.26 3.99 0.93
CA LYS A 253 -18.55 3.89 -0.36
C LYS A 253 -18.43 2.44 -0.87
N SER A 254 -18.82 1.44 -0.07
CA SER A 254 -18.60 0.01 -0.34
C SER A 254 -19.80 -0.79 -0.88
N PRO A 255 -20.97 -0.21 -1.24
CA PRO A 255 -22.11 -1.01 -1.77
C PRO A 255 -21.77 -1.77 -3.05
N GLY A 256 -20.79 -1.29 -3.82
CA GLY A 256 -20.31 -1.97 -5.03
C GLY A 256 -19.77 -3.38 -4.78
N ILE A 257 -19.29 -3.67 -3.57
CA ILE A 257 -18.78 -5.00 -3.20
C ILE A 257 -19.92 -6.01 -3.13
N LEU A 258 -21.06 -5.62 -2.52
CA LEU A 258 -22.23 -6.49 -2.40
C LEU A 258 -22.88 -6.80 -3.75
N VAL A 259 -22.76 -5.88 -4.72
CA VAL A 259 -23.26 -6.07 -6.09
C VAL A 259 -22.28 -6.90 -6.93
N ALA A 260 -20.99 -6.83 -6.66
CA ALA A 260 -19.99 -7.59 -7.40
C ALA A 260 -19.95 -9.09 -7.02
N LEU A 261 -20.28 -9.45 -5.78
CA LEU A 261 -20.29 -10.83 -5.29
C LEU A 261 -21.11 -11.82 -6.17
N PRO A 262 -22.38 -11.51 -6.54
CA PRO A 262 -23.16 -12.42 -7.40
C PRO A 262 -22.72 -12.40 -8.87
N LEU A 263 -21.86 -11.49 -9.31
CA LEU A 263 -21.33 -11.43 -10.66
C LEU A 263 -20.02 -12.23 -10.83
N LEU A 264 -19.44 -12.70 -9.73
CA LEU A 264 -18.22 -13.53 -9.69
C LEU A 264 -18.54 -15.04 -9.49
N ALA A 265 -19.80 -15.37 -9.23
CA ALA A 265 -20.32 -16.73 -9.15
C ALA A 265 -20.89 -17.18 -10.48
#